data_b579678103c1c428e0cc547544d34264
#
_entry.id   b579678103c1c428e0cc547544d34264
#
_cell.length_a   1.000
_cell.length_b   1.000
_cell.length_c   1.000
_cell.angle_alpha   90.00
_cell.angle_beta   90.00
_cell.angle_gamma   90.00
#
_symmetry.space_group_name_H-M   'P 1'
#
loop_
_entity.id
_entity.type
_entity.pdbx_description
1 polymer ?
#
loop_
_entity_poly.entity_id
_entity_poly.type
_entity_poly.pdbx_seq_one_letter_code
_entity_poly.pdbx_strand_id
1 'polypeptide(L)'
;FLAIFSVVRPGDEIIVADPTYSPTRLLTQDFLKEFNIKTTFYNPHDLKTLEKNITKKTKLIFVENPGSNSFDFQDLGKIVTIAKKNKILTAIDNTWGTPYFLKPIKLGFDMSIVSATKYYSGHSDVMGGSLAVNKKVFKDVDKANKITGLRLGPDDAYLITRGLRTLDIRLDKHEKSSKEVANFLSKYKNIKLLYPHKKDSFNFRMWKKYYSGASGLMGLKIRSKNKNSVIKFVNSLKLFGYGYSWGGFESLALYQDKREQGNRQYLKLAKDEHLVRLHIGLEDPKDLINDLRKSIKFIKWVQKNLLKIKQL
;
A
#
# COMPACT_ATOMS: atom_id res chain seq x y z
N PHE A 1 -14.78 -1.63 6.17
CA PHE A 1 -16.18 -2.05 6.12
C PHE A 1 -17.11 -0.84 6.04
N LEU A 2 -17.16 0.03 7.06
CA LEU A 2 -18.12 1.15 7.18
C LEU A 2 -18.17 2.04 5.92
N ALA A 3 -17.04 2.41 5.34
CA ALA A 3 -16.98 3.26 4.15
C ALA A 3 -17.73 2.68 2.95
N ILE A 4 -17.65 1.36 2.76
CA ILE A 4 -18.33 0.67 1.64
C ILE A 4 -19.81 0.45 2.00
N PHE A 5 -20.07 -0.15 3.16
CA PHE A 5 -21.41 -0.56 3.56
C PHE A 5 -22.39 0.62 3.74
N SER A 6 -21.87 1.80 4.10
CA SER A 6 -22.70 3.00 4.24
C SER A 6 -23.35 3.46 2.93
N VAL A 7 -22.72 3.21 1.78
CA VAL A 7 -23.11 3.80 0.48
C VAL A 7 -23.56 2.79 -0.58
N VAL A 8 -23.34 1.48 -0.39
CA VAL A 8 -23.79 0.44 -1.32
C VAL A 8 -25.01 -0.29 -0.79
N ARG A 9 -25.80 -0.86 -1.70
CA ARG A 9 -27.03 -1.61 -1.40
C ARG A 9 -27.06 -2.90 -2.22
N PRO A 10 -27.87 -3.90 -1.83
CA PRO A 10 -28.08 -5.10 -2.65
C PRO A 10 -28.46 -4.74 -4.09
N GLY A 11 -27.77 -5.35 -5.04
CA GLY A 11 -27.92 -5.08 -6.48
C GLY A 11 -26.97 -4.02 -7.05
N ASP A 12 -26.24 -3.29 -6.20
CA ASP A 12 -25.20 -2.36 -6.65
C ASP A 12 -23.90 -3.11 -7.09
N GLU A 13 -23.07 -2.40 -7.82
CA GLU A 13 -21.75 -2.85 -8.23
C GLU A 13 -20.66 -1.90 -7.69
N ILE A 14 -19.52 -2.47 -7.33
CA ILE A 14 -18.33 -1.72 -6.92
C ILE A 14 -17.14 -2.07 -7.83
N ILE A 15 -16.31 -1.08 -8.11
CA ILE A 15 -15.08 -1.28 -8.87
C ILE A 15 -13.90 -1.00 -7.93
N VAL A 16 -12.99 -1.96 -7.83
CA VAL A 16 -11.88 -1.95 -6.87
C VAL A 16 -10.54 -2.00 -7.61
N ALA A 17 -9.56 -1.23 -7.15
CA ALA A 17 -8.20 -1.36 -7.67
C ALA A 17 -7.65 -2.77 -7.39
N ASP A 18 -7.10 -3.45 -8.40
CA ASP A 18 -6.65 -4.85 -8.25
C ASP A 18 -5.63 -5.03 -7.11
N PRO A 19 -4.61 -4.17 -6.94
CA PRO A 19 -3.65 -4.30 -5.84
C PRO A 19 -4.18 -3.73 -4.51
N THR A 20 -5.37 -4.11 -4.12
CA THR A 20 -5.97 -3.73 -2.83
C THR A 20 -5.55 -4.71 -1.73
N TYR A 21 -5.51 -4.22 -0.50
CA TYR A 21 -5.21 -4.99 0.71
C TYR A 21 -6.07 -6.27 0.80
N SER A 22 -5.42 -7.39 1.15
CA SER A 22 -6.08 -8.72 1.13
C SER A 22 -7.41 -8.77 1.88
N PRO A 23 -7.54 -8.28 3.11
CA PRO A 23 -8.83 -8.26 3.81
C PRO A 23 -9.89 -7.39 3.13
N THR A 24 -9.52 -6.27 2.50
CA THR A 24 -10.45 -5.47 1.70
C THR A 24 -10.90 -6.25 0.46
N ARG A 25 -10.00 -7.03 -0.13
CA ARG A 25 -10.32 -7.89 -1.28
C ARG A 25 -11.31 -9.00 -0.87
N LEU A 26 -11.06 -9.68 0.25
CA LEU A 26 -11.98 -10.69 0.82
C LEU A 26 -13.34 -10.07 1.14
N LEU A 27 -13.35 -8.90 1.79
CA LEU A 27 -14.58 -8.16 2.06
C LEU A 27 -15.37 -7.92 0.77
N THR A 28 -14.71 -7.39 -0.27
CA THR A 28 -15.42 -6.94 -1.47
C THR A 28 -15.77 -8.08 -2.42
N GLN A 29 -14.92 -9.10 -2.54
CA GLN A 29 -15.09 -10.20 -3.48
C GLN A 29 -15.97 -11.33 -2.93
N ASP A 30 -15.84 -11.63 -1.65
CA ASP A 30 -16.48 -12.79 -1.02
C ASP A 30 -17.66 -12.36 -0.15
N PHE A 31 -17.44 -11.55 0.89
CA PHE A 31 -18.48 -11.18 1.83
C PHE A 31 -19.61 -10.34 1.19
N LEU A 32 -19.28 -9.30 0.41
CA LEU A 32 -20.31 -8.47 -0.23
C LEU A 32 -21.12 -9.21 -1.30
N LYS A 33 -20.58 -10.29 -1.86
CA LYS A 33 -21.30 -11.16 -2.79
C LYS A 33 -22.52 -11.81 -2.14
N GLU A 34 -22.45 -12.16 -0.85
CA GLU A 34 -23.58 -12.73 -0.09
C GLU A 34 -24.74 -11.72 0.04
N PHE A 35 -24.44 -10.43 -0.06
CA PHE A 35 -25.45 -9.35 -0.08
C PHE A 35 -25.84 -8.92 -1.49
N ASN A 36 -25.59 -9.75 -2.51
CA ASN A 36 -25.88 -9.43 -3.91
C ASN A 36 -25.22 -8.12 -4.40
N ILE A 37 -24.01 -7.83 -3.91
CA ILE A 37 -23.18 -6.71 -4.37
C ILE A 37 -22.03 -7.27 -5.20
N LYS A 38 -21.96 -6.85 -6.47
CA LYS A 38 -20.93 -7.35 -7.39
C LYS A 38 -19.67 -6.51 -7.32
N THR A 39 -18.52 -7.19 -7.27
CA THR A 39 -17.20 -6.55 -7.32
C THR A 39 -16.50 -6.85 -8.63
N THR A 40 -15.90 -5.80 -9.23
CA THR A 40 -15.05 -5.91 -10.41
C THR A 40 -13.71 -5.24 -10.11
N PHE A 41 -12.59 -5.82 -10.59
CA PHE A 41 -11.26 -5.26 -10.40
C PHE A 41 -10.76 -4.56 -11.67
N TYR A 42 -10.01 -3.47 -11.51
CA TYR A 42 -9.39 -2.75 -12.62
C TYR A 42 -7.86 -2.68 -12.48
N ASN A 43 -7.19 -2.52 -13.63
CA ASN A 43 -5.75 -2.35 -13.68
C ASN A 43 -5.33 -0.92 -13.27
N PRO A 44 -4.53 -0.74 -12.21
CA PRO A 44 -4.11 0.58 -11.74
C PRO A 44 -3.27 1.38 -12.77
N HIS A 45 -2.62 0.68 -13.72
CA HIS A 45 -1.82 1.30 -14.77
C HIS A 45 -2.59 1.58 -16.08
N ASP A 46 -3.82 1.03 -16.20
CA ASP A 46 -4.68 1.23 -17.38
C ASP A 46 -6.11 1.58 -16.96
N LEU A 47 -6.39 2.87 -16.83
CA LEU A 47 -7.71 3.36 -16.45
C LEU A 47 -8.81 3.11 -17.51
N LYS A 48 -8.46 2.67 -18.72
CA LYS A 48 -9.46 2.18 -19.67
C LYS A 48 -10.18 0.95 -19.13
N THR A 49 -9.48 0.12 -18.35
CA THR A 49 -10.10 -1.03 -17.68
C THR A 49 -11.10 -0.60 -16.60
N LEU A 50 -10.85 0.52 -15.93
CA LEU A 50 -11.81 1.13 -15.00
C LEU A 50 -13.06 1.59 -15.77
N GLU A 51 -12.87 2.39 -16.83
CA GLU A 51 -13.98 2.94 -17.62
C GLU A 51 -14.84 1.84 -18.26
N LYS A 52 -14.22 0.78 -18.77
CA LYS A 52 -14.91 -0.39 -19.37
C LYS A 52 -15.80 -1.14 -18.37
N ASN A 53 -15.41 -1.13 -17.10
CA ASN A 53 -16.13 -1.84 -16.03
C ASN A 53 -17.30 -1.03 -15.45
N ILE A 54 -17.48 0.23 -15.83
CA ILE A 54 -18.58 1.07 -15.34
C ILE A 54 -19.90 0.62 -15.97
N THR A 55 -20.87 0.38 -15.13
CA THR A 55 -22.27 0.08 -15.51
C THR A 55 -23.22 1.08 -14.85
N LYS A 56 -24.51 1.02 -15.18
CA LYS A 56 -25.56 1.82 -14.52
C LYS A 56 -25.72 1.47 -13.03
N LYS A 57 -25.24 0.29 -12.61
CA LYS A 57 -25.28 -0.19 -11.22
C LYS A 57 -24.03 0.16 -10.43
N THR A 58 -22.97 0.67 -11.08
CA THR A 58 -21.74 1.02 -10.40
C THR A 58 -21.97 2.18 -9.43
N LYS A 59 -21.78 1.93 -8.14
CA LYS A 59 -22.02 2.88 -7.05
C LYS A 59 -20.77 3.47 -6.45
N LEU A 60 -19.69 2.68 -6.40
CA LEU A 60 -18.45 3.04 -5.72
C LEU A 60 -17.22 2.60 -6.51
N ILE A 61 -16.23 3.49 -6.62
CA ILE A 61 -14.86 3.15 -7.01
C ILE A 61 -14.01 3.18 -5.75
N PHE A 62 -13.39 2.02 -5.41
CA PHE A 62 -12.48 1.89 -4.26
C PHE A 62 -11.04 1.81 -4.74
N VAL A 63 -10.20 2.68 -4.21
CA VAL A 63 -8.78 2.84 -4.58
C VAL A 63 -7.92 2.53 -3.36
N GLU A 64 -6.78 1.87 -3.54
CA GLU A 64 -5.66 1.89 -2.59
C GLU A 64 -4.45 2.46 -3.31
N ASN A 65 -3.81 3.49 -2.75
CA ASN A 65 -2.71 4.17 -3.43
C ASN A 65 -1.60 4.61 -2.46
N PRO A 66 -0.36 4.12 -2.65
CA PRO A 66 0.02 3.09 -3.62
C PRO A 66 -0.63 1.74 -3.32
N GLY A 67 -0.74 0.89 -4.36
CA GLY A 67 -1.33 -0.43 -4.23
C GLY A 67 -0.63 -1.32 -3.22
N SER A 68 -1.40 -2.13 -2.49
CA SER A 68 -0.90 -3.03 -1.45
C SER A 68 0.12 -4.03 -2.02
N ASN A 69 1.29 -4.09 -1.42
CA ASN A 69 2.43 -4.93 -1.81
C ASN A 69 2.98 -4.77 -3.24
N SER A 70 2.24 -4.13 -4.15
CA SER A 70 2.69 -3.82 -5.51
C SER A 70 3.30 -2.42 -5.62
N PHE A 71 2.90 -1.52 -4.72
CA PHE A 71 3.34 -0.12 -4.64
C PHE A 71 3.13 0.65 -5.96
N ASP A 72 2.05 0.32 -6.66
CA ASP A 72 1.66 1.01 -7.89
C ASP A 72 0.96 2.32 -7.57
N PHE A 73 1.45 3.41 -8.12
CA PHE A 73 0.83 4.73 -8.01
C PHE A 73 -0.11 4.95 -9.20
N GLN A 74 -1.29 5.50 -8.93
CA GLN A 74 -2.34 5.73 -9.91
C GLN A 74 -2.53 7.21 -10.22
N ASP A 75 -3.14 7.54 -11.36
CA ASP A 75 -3.58 8.90 -11.65
C ASP A 75 -4.89 9.21 -10.92
N LEU A 76 -4.76 9.63 -9.65
CA LEU A 76 -5.88 9.89 -8.74
C LEU A 76 -6.84 10.96 -9.28
N GLY A 77 -6.31 12.01 -9.90
CA GLY A 77 -7.15 13.07 -10.48
C GLY A 77 -7.97 12.58 -11.66
N LYS A 78 -7.42 11.69 -12.49
CA LYS A 78 -8.16 11.07 -13.60
C LYS A 78 -9.25 10.13 -13.07
N ILE A 79 -8.97 9.35 -12.03
CA ILE A 79 -9.99 8.49 -11.37
C ILE A 79 -11.16 9.35 -10.86
N VAL A 80 -10.88 10.44 -10.15
CA VAL A 80 -11.91 11.37 -9.66
C VAL A 80 -12.72 11.97 -10.81
N THR A 81 -12.07 12.33 -11.92
CA THR A 81 -12.76 12.86 -13.12
C THR A 81 -13.70 11.84 -13.74
N ILE A 82 -13.25 10.58 -13.88
CA ILE A 82 -14.07 9.48 -14.40
C ILE A 82 -15.29 9.25 -13.47
N ALA A 83 -15.06 9.18 -12.16
CA ALA A 83 -16.12 8.97 -11.17
C ALA A 83 -17.18 10.09 -11.20
N LYS A 84 -16.74 11.37 -11.23
CA LYS A 84 -17.64 12.52 -11.31
C LYS A 84 -18.48 12.53 -12.58
N LYS A 85 -17.87 12.25 -13.73
CA LYS A 85 -18.57 12.16 -15.03
C LYS A 85 -19.70 11.13 -14.99
N ASN A 86 -19.50 10.02 -14.29
CA ASN A 86 -20.45 8.93 -14.18
C ASN A 86 -21.32 8.97 -12.91
N LYS A 87 -21.22 10.03 -12.08
CA LYS A 87 -21.95 10.21 -10.80
C LYS A 87 -21.69 9.08 -9.80
N ILE A 88 -20.49 8.47 -9.83
CA ILE A 88 -20.07 7.38 -8.96
C ILE A 88 -19.31 7.95 -7.77
N LEU A 89 -19.51 7.37 -6.59
CA LEU A 89 -18.78 7.72 -5.36
C LEU A 89 -17.36 7.16 -5.39
N THR A 90 -16.45 7.78 -4.63
CA THR A 90 -15.05 7.38 -4.55
C THR A 90 -14.61 7.19 -3.11
N ALA A 91 -13.90 6.09 -2.83
CA ALA A 91 -13.22 5.85 -1.57
C ALA A 91 -11.75 5.52 -1.85
N ILE A 92 -10.86 6.00 -0.99
CA ILE A 92 -9.43 5.68 -1.08
C ILE A 92 -8.90 5.24 0.28
N ASP A 93 -8.19 4.12 0.28
CA ASP A 93 -7.28 3.77 1.37
C ASP A 93 -6.00 4.58 1.22
N ASN A 94 -5.82 5.52 2.14
CA ASN A 94 -4.69 6.46 2.20
C ASN A 94 -3.75 6.13 3.38
N THR A 95 -3.72 4.90 3.83
CA THR A 95 -2.94 4.49 5.00
C THR A 95 -1.44 4.74 4.79
N TRP A 96 -0.91 4.49 3.57
CA TRP A 96 0.50 4.70 3.25
C TRP A 96 0.89 6.19 3.27
N GLY A 97 0.05 7.04 2.68
CA GLY A 97 0.33 8.47 2.55
C GLY A 97 -0.05 9.28 3.78
N THR A 98 -1.06 8.85 4.48
CA THR A 98 -1.79 9.62 5.50
C THR A 98 -2.22 11.01 4.99
N PRO A 99 -3.02 11.80 5.68
CA PRO A 99 -3.32 13.19 5.28
C PRO A 99 -2.10 14.11 5.32
N TYR A 100 -1.00 13.67 5.91
CA TYR A 100 0.25 14.43 5.91
C TYR A 100 0.83 14.55 4.50
N PHE A 101 0.95 13.43 3.77
CA PHE A 101 1.52 13.41 2.42
C PHE A 101 0.48 13.49 1.30
N LEU A 102 -0.75 13.02 1.52
CA LEU A 102 -1.81 13.03 0.51
C LEU A 102 -3.13 13.49 1.13
N LYS A 103 -3.83 14.42 0.49
CA LYS A 103 -5.12 14.98 0.95
C LYS A 103 -6.26 14.60 0.00
N PRO A 104 -6.79 13.35 0.05
CA PRO A 104 -7.74 12.85 -0.94
C PRO A 104 -9.04 13.64 -1.06
N ILE A 105 -9.60 14.12 0.06
CA ILE A 105 -10.84 14.91 0.03
C ILE A 105 -10.62 16.23 -0.75
N LYS A 106 -9.44 16.86 -0.60
CA LYS A 106 -9.09 18.04 -1.41
C LYS A 106 -8.91 17.75 -2.89
N LEU A 107 -8.49 16.50 -3.22
CA LEU A 107 -8.41 16.04 -4.61
C LEU A 107 -9.78 15.71 -5.22
N GLY A 108 -10.83 15.63 -4.39
CA GLY A 108 -12.20 15.38 -4.81
C GLY A 108 -12.71 13.96 -4.60
N PHE A 109 -12.00 13.14 -3.81
CA PHE A 109 -12.55 11.88 -3.29
C PHE A 109 -13.67 12.15 -2.29
N ASP A 110 -14.66 11.25 -2.24
CA ASP A 110 -15.78 11.37 -1.29
C ASP A 110 -15.40 10.84 0.10
N MET A 111 -14.53 9.82 0.16
CA MET A 111 -14.12 9.12 1.38
C MET A 111 -12.61 8.85 1.38
N SER A 112 -11.96 9.05 2.53
CA SER A 112 -10.55 8.74 2.77
C SER A 112 -10.43 7.90 4.02
N ILE A 113 -9.85 6.69 3.86
CA ILE A 113 -9.69 5.69 4.90
C ILE A 113 -8.21 5.68 5.31
N VAL A 114 -7.95 5.59 6.60
CA VAL A 114 -6.61 5.37 7.16
C VAL A 114 -6.70 4.29 8.24
N SER A 115 -5.91 3.24 8.12
CA SER A 115 -5.67 2.32 9.22
C SER A 115 -4.87 3.05 10.30
N ALA A 116 -5.54 3.45 11.38
CA ALA A 116 -4.92 4.15 12.49
C ALA A 116 -3.90 3.27 13.24
N THR A 117 -4.01 1.95 13.10
CA THR A 117 -3.03 0.93 13.51
C THR A 117 -1.60 1.22 13.01
N LYS A 118 -1.47 1.95 11.89
CA LYS A 118 -0.18 2.22 11.23
C LYS A 118 0.42 3.53 11.75
N TYR A 119 0.70 4.46 10.87
CA TYR A 119 1.39 5.72 11.22
C TYR A 119 0.63 6.61 12.21
N TYR A 120 -0.70 6.53 12.30
CA TYR A 120 -1.44 7.35 13.25
C TYR A 120 -1.05 7.02 14.69
N SER A 121 -1.10 5.75 15.08
CA SER A 121 -0.57 5.32 16.39
C SER A 121 0.96 5.36 16.40
N GLY A 122 1.59 4.73 15.40
CA GLY A 122 3.03 4.73 15.19
C GLY A 122 3.85 3.96 16.23
N HIS A 123 3.20 3.16 17.09
CA HIS A 123 3.85 2.47 18.23
C HIS A 123 3.58 0.96 18.24
N SER A 124 2.89 0.41 17.24
CA SER A 124 2.61 -1.05 17.11
C SER A 124 1.80 -1.66 18.27
N ASP A 125 1.04 -0.85 19.00
CA ASP A 125 0.37 -1.18 20.25
C ASP A 125 -1.16 -1.05 20.20
N VAL A 126 -1.75 -0.65 19.06
CA VAL A 126 -3.19 -0.42 18.94
C VAL A 126 -3.72 -0.78 17.57
N MET A 127 -4.97 -1.20 17.52
CA MET A 127 -5.69 -1.43 16.27
C MET A 127 -6.86 -0.45 16.14
N GLY A 128 -6.96 0.22 14.98
CA GLY A 128 -8.04 1.17 14.75
C GLY A 128 -8.11 1.64 13.31
N GLY A 129 -9.20 2.33 13.00
CA GLY A 129 -9.45 2.94 11.69
C GLY A 129 -9.97 4.35 11.81
N SER A 130 -9.67 5.17 10.80
CA SER A 130 -10.20 6.52 10.63
C SER A 130 -10.84 6.64 9.26
N LEU A 131 -12.02 7.24 9.21
CA LEU A 131 -12.76 7.52 7.98
C LEU A 131 -13.10 9.01 7.92
N ALA A 132 -12.44 9.73 7.02
CA ALA A 132 -12.77 11.11 6.69
C ALA A 132 -13.67 11.14 5.44
N VAL A 133 -14.73 11.96 5.47
CA VAL A 133 -15.70 12.02 4.38
C VAL A 133 -16.06 13.47 4.03
N ASN A 134 -16.48 13.70 2.80
CA ASN A 134 -17.03 14.98 2.39
C ASN A 134 -18.52 15.12 2.81
N LYS A 135 -19.06 16.33 2.66
CA LYS A 135 -20.47 16.63 3.03
C LYS A 135 -21.49 15.78 2.27
N LYS A 136 -21.17 15.34 1.04
CA LYS A 136 -22.08 14.57 0.17
C LYS A 136 -22.49 13.22 0.77
N VAL A 137 -21.53 12.53 1.39
CA VAL A 137 -21.75 11.19 1.95
C VAL A 137 -21.84 11.15 3.48
N PHE A 138 -21.66 12.30 4.13
CA PHE A 138 -21.60 12.39 5.60
C PHE A 138 -22.83 11.78 6.27
N LYS A 139 -24.03 12.12 5.80
CA LYS A 139 -25.28 11.62 6.40
C LYS A 139 -25.42 10.09 6.33
N ASP A 140 -25.02 9.49 5.20
CA ASP A 140 -25.09 8.04 5.01
C ASP A 140 -24.08 7.33 5.92
N VAL A 141 -22.87 7.85 6.03
CA VAL A 141 -21.81 7.29 6.88
C VAL A 141 -22.15 7.45 8.36
N ASP A 142 -22.62 8.61 8.79
CA ASP A 142 -23.05 8.86 10.19
C ASP A 142 -24.21 7.94 10.59
N LYS A 143 -25.21 7.80 9.72
CA LYS A 143 -26.34 6.87 9.94
C LYS A 143 -25.85 5.41 10.07
N ALA A 144 -25.01 4.94 9.16
CA ALA A 144 -24.46 3.60 9.19
C ALA A 144 -23.62 3.35 10.45
N ASN A 145 -22.79 4.33 10.84
CA ASN A 145 -21.97 4.27 12.04
C ASN A 145 -22.82 4.18 13.32
N LYS A 146 -23.91 4.93 13.41
CA LYS A 146 -24.86 4.87 14.54
C LYS A 146 -25.56 3.52 14.64
N ILE A 147 -26.00 2.98 13.50
CA ILE A 147 -26.72 1.69 13.48
C ILE A 147 -25.81 0.52 13.79
N THR A 148 -24.59 0.49 13.24
CA THR A 148 -23.66 -0.63 13.42
C THR A 148 -22.94 -0.61 14.77
N GLY A 149 -22.96 0.53 15.46
CA GLY A 149 -22.24 0.68 16.73
C GLY A 149 -20.72 0.55 16.62
N LEU A 150 -20.14 0.66 15.41
CA LEU A 150 -18.71 0.60 15.20
C LEU A 150 -18.02 1.77 15.90
N ARG A 151 -17.44 1.49 17.06
CA ARG A 151 -16.75 2.46 17.90
C ARG A 151 -15.34 1.98 18.18
N LEU A 152 -14.43 2.93 18.25
CA LEU A 152 -13.10 2.71 18.80
C LEU A 152 -13.19 2.74 20.33
N GLY A 153 -12.49 1.82 21.00
CA GLY A 153 -12.36 1.84 22.45
C GLY A 153 -11.72 3.12 22.95
N PRO A 154 -12.03 3.62 24.16
CA PRO A 154 -11.47 4.87 24.67
C PRO A 154 -9.95 4.82 24.81
N ASP A 155 -9.39 3.68 25.25
CA ASP A 155 -7.93 3.50 25.38
C ASP A 155 -7.24 3.52 24.02
N ASP A 156 -7.80 2.82 23.03
CA ASP A 156 -7.31 2.86 21.64
C ASP A 156 -7.37 4.28 21.05
N ALA A 157 -8.47 4.98 21.31
CA ALA A 157 -8.64 6.38 20.86
C ALA A 157 -7.61 7.30 21.50
N TYR A 158 -7.30 7.10 22.78
CA TYR A 158 -6.26 7.85 23.49
C TYR A 158 -4.87 7.58 22.89
N LEU A 159 -4.49 6.32 22.70
CA LEU A 159 -3.19 5.95 22.12
C LEU A 159 -3.03 6.48 20.69
N ILE A 160 -4.05 6.38 19.86
CA ILE A 160 -4.04 6.96 18.51
C ILE A 160 -3.89 8.47 18.56
N THR A 161 -4.64 9.15 19.42
CA THR A 161 -4.57 10.61 19.59
C THR A 161 -3.18 11.05 20.06
N ARG A 162 -2.56 10.29 20.97
CA ARG A 162 -1.19 10.50 21.42
C ARG A 162 -0.20 10.35 20.27
N GLY A 163 -0.35 9.29 19.45
CA GLY A 163 0.48 9.06 18.27
C GLY A 163 0.38 10.18 17.22
N LEU A 164 -0.83 10.71 17.01
CA LEU A 164 -1.05 11.80 16.06
C LEU A 164 -0.25 13.08 16.37
N ARG A 165 0.07 13.32 17.64
CA ARG A 165 0.84 14.50 18.06
C ARG A 165 2.28 14.54 17.56
N THR A 166 2.82 13.38 17.14
CA THR A 166 4.18 13.23 16.60
C THR A 166 4.19 12.67 15.18
N LEU A 167 3.04 12.66 14.51
CA LEU A 167 2.88 12.04 13.20
C LEU A 167 3.82 12.63 12.14
N ASP A 168 3.90 13.95 12.07
CA ASP A 168 4.73 14.70 11.14
C ASP A 168 6.23 14.39 11.34
N ILE A 169 6.73 14.53 12.56
CA ILE A 169 8.13 14.25 12.93
C ILE A 169 8.51 12.81 12.57
N ARG A 170 7.63 11.84 12.85
CA ARG A 170 7.87 10.43 12.56
C ARG A 170 7.86 10.16 11.05
N LEU A 171 6.91 10.73 10.32
CA LEU A 171 6.83 10.57 8.86
C LEU A 171 8.02 11.22 8.14
N ASP A 172 8.48 12.39 8.57
CA ASP A 172 9.68 13.02 8.04
C ASP A 172 10.93 12.15 8.27
N LYS A 173 11.05 11.56 9.47
CA LYS A 173 12.14 10.61 9.77
C LYS A 173 12.03 9.35 8.92
N HIS A 174 10.85 8.76 8.78
CA HIS A 174 10.61 7.61 7.90
C HIS A 174 11.00 7.92 6.46
N GLU A 175 10.58 9.06 5.92
CA GLU A 175 10.90 9.47 4.55
C GLU A 175 12.42 9.60 4.35
N LYS A 176 13.08 10.34 5.25
CA LYS A 176 14.53 10.56 5.18
C LYS A 176 15.30 9.24 5.21
N SER A 177 15.03 8.38 6.19
CA SER A 177 15.67 7.08 6.34
C SER A 177 15.38 6.16 5.14
N SER A 178 14.15 6.14 4.64
CA SER A 178 13.75 5.34 3.48
C SER A 178 14.45 5.77 2.19
N LYS A 179 14.66 7.07 1.99
CA LYS A 179 15.44 7.57 0.84
C LYS A 179 16.88 7.10 0.88
N GLU A 180 17.53 7.12 2.05
CA GLU A 180 18.89 6.63 2.21
C GLU A 180 18.99 5.12 1.93
N VAL A 181 18.09 4.32 2.50
CA VAL A 181 18.01 2.87 2.26
C VAL A 181 17.70 2.57 0.78
N ALA A 182 16.77 3.28 0.16
CA ALA A 182 16.43 3.12 -1.26
C ALA A 182 17.63 3.43 -2.16
N ASN A 183 18.38 4.50 -1.87
CA ASN A 183 19.59 4.87 -2.60
C ASN A 183 20.69 3.78 -2.46
N PHE A 184 20.80 3.16 -1.30
CA PHE A 184 21.72 2.03 -1.10
C PHE A 184 21.28 0.81 -1.93
N LEU A 185 20.02 0.40 -1.84
CA LEU A 185 19.49 -0.79 -2.51
C LEU A 185 19.46 -0.63 -4.04
N SER A 186 19.28 0.59 -4.56
CA SER A 186 19.25 0.85 -6.01
C SER A 186 20.56 0.53 -6.74
N LYS A 187 21.67 0.37 -6.00
CA LYS A 187 22.97 -0.02 -6.55
C LYS A 187 23.04 -1.49 -7.00
N TYR A 188 22.06 -2.31 -6.59
CA TYR A 188 22.03 -3.75 -6.89
C TYR A 188 21.13 -4.05 -8.09
N LYS A 189 21.71 -4.48 -9.21
CA LYS A 189 21.01 -4.71 -10.50
C LYS A 189 19.89 -5.77 -10.43
N ASN A 190 19.99 -6.71 -9.49
CA ASN A 190 18.98 -7.75 -9.28
C ASN A 190 17.86 -7.34 -8.31
N ILE A 191 17.89 -6.12 -7.79
CA ILE A 191 16.83 -5.53 -6.96
C ILE A 191 16.15 -4.42 -7.74
N LYS A 192 14.84 -4.57 -7.95
CA LYS A 192 13.98 -3.50 -8.45
C LYS A 192 13.17 -2.95 -7.29
N LEU A 193 13.42 -1.68 -6.94
CA LEU A 193 12.69 -0.99 -5.89
C LEU A 193 11.28 -0.64 -6.35
N LEU A 194 10.31 -0.92 -5.49
CA LEU A 194 8.92 -0.48 -5.58
C LEU A 194 8.73 0.66 -4.55
N TYR A 195 9.31 1.80 -4.87
CA TYR A 195 9.32 3.02 -4.08
C TYR A 195 9.53 4.21 -5.03
N PRO A 196 9.00 5.41 -4.74
CA PRO A 196 9.11 6.56 -5.66
C PRO A 196 10.51 7.20 -5.66
N HIS A 197 11.52 6.49 -6.13
CA HIS A 197 12.92 6.95 -6.18
C HIS A 197 13.45 7.18 -7.61
N LYS A 198 12.89 6.48 -8.62
CA LYS A 198 13.36 6.55 -10.00
C LYS A 198 12.57 7.63 -10.76
N LYS A 199 13.22 8.78 -11.02
CA LYS A 199 12.59 9.99 -11.58
C LYS A 199 11.79 9.78 -12.88
N ASP A 200 12.24 8.89 -13.77
CA ASP A 200 11.61 8.68 -15.07
C ASP A 200 10.50 7.62 -15.07
N SER A 201 10.22 7.01 -13.91
CA SER A 201 9.18 6.01 -13.80
C SER A 201 7.78 6.64 -13.76
N PHE A 202 6.77 5.89 -14.27
CA PHE A 202 5.36 6.28 -14.14
C PHE A 202 4.97 6.49 -12.67
N ASN A 203 5.39 5.57 -11.79
CA ASN A 203 5.11 5.65 -10.35
C ASN A 203 5.68 6.92 -9.73
N PHE A 204 6.90 7.31 -10.08
CA PHE A 204 7.50 8.55 -9.59
C PHE A 204 6.71 9.78 -10.05
N ARG A 205 6.29 9.83 -11.34
CA ARG A 205 5.51 10.96 -11.85
C ARG A 205 4.17 11.09 -11.14
N MET A 206 3.47 9.97 -10.88
CA MET A 206 2.19 9.97 -10.16
C MET A 206 2.37 10.35 -8.69
N TRP A 207 3.40 9.80 -8.03
CA TRP A 207 3.76 10.20 -6.68
C TRP A 207 4.03 11.71 -6.59
N LYS A 208 4.93 12.23 -7.42
CA LYS A 208 5.29 13.66 -7.41
C LYS A 208 4.11 14.58 -7.68
N LYS A 209 3.13 14.13 -8.48
CA LYS A 209 1.93 14.90 -8.81
C LYS A 209 0.97 15.06 -7.64
N TYR A 210 0.88 14.06 -6.76
CA TYR A 210 -0.17 14.00 -5.74
C TYR A 210 0.33 14.04 -4.30
N TYR A 211 1.58 13.63 -4.06
CA TYR A 211 2.13 13.49 -2.72
C TYR A 211 3.19 14.55 -2.43
N SER A 212 3.21 15.03 -1.17
CA SER A 212 4.26 15.93 -0.69
C SER A 212 5.49 15.20 -0.17
N GLY A 213 5.39 13.90 0.10
CA GLY A 213 6.47 13.05 0.62
C GLY A 213 6.18 11.56 0.47
N ALA A 214 7.02 10.71 1.05
CA ALA A 214 6.94 9.26 0.97
C ALA A 214 7.13 8.61 2.35
N SER A 215 6.36 7.57 2.64
CA SER A 215 6.43 6.90 3.94
C SER A 215 7.54 5.84 4.04
N GLY A 216 7.63 5.16 5.18
CA GLY A 216 8.65 4.14 5.48
C GLY A 216 8.46 2.81 4.77
N LEU A 217 7.33 2.56 4.13
CA LEU A 217 7.01 1.25 3.56
C LEU A 217 7.38 1.19 2.09
N MET A 218 8.16 0.16 1.70
CA MET A 218 8.60 -0.09 0.33
C MET A 218 8.60 -1.56 -0.03
N GLY A 219 8.56 -1.87 -1.32
CA GLY A 219 8.73 -3.22 -1.85
C GLY A 219 10.04 -3.38 -2.59
N LEU A 220 10.56 -4.61 -2.58
CA LEU A 220 11.70 -5.04 -3.38
C LEU A 220 11.26 -6.21 -4.26
N LYS A 221 11.33 -6.05 -5.58
CA LYS A 221 11.33 -7.21 -6.48
C LYS A 221 12.76 -7.68 -6.64
N ILE A 222 13.05 -8.84 -6.09
CA ILE A 222 14.38 -9.46 -6.11
C ILE A 222 14.40 -10.55 -7.16
N ARG A 223 15.30 -10.46 -8.14
CA ARG A 223 15.50 -11.51 -9.13
C ARG A 223 16.48 -12.54 -8.59
N SER A 224 16.01 -13.77 -8.42
CA SER A 224 16.79 -14.92 -7.94
C SER A 224 16.20 -16.23 -8.44
N LYS A 225 17.05 -17.17 -8.89
CA LYS A 225 16.62 -18.52 -9.25
C LYS A 225 16.23 -19.37 -8.04
N ASN A 226 16.73 -18.99 -6.85
CA ASN A 226 16.53 -19.76 -5.62
C ASN A 226 15.71 -18.95 -4.60
N LYS A 227 14.47 -19.36 -4.35
CA LYS A 227 13.58 -18.80 -3.32
C LYS A 227 14.25 -18.79 -1.94
N ASN A 228 14.94 -19.87 -1.57
CA ASN A 228 15.54 -20.00 -0.25
C ASN A 228 16.64 -18.97 -0.01
N SER A 229 17.33 -18.51 -1.06
CA SER A 229 18.33 -17.44 -0.94
C SER A 229 17.70 -16.10 -0.55
N VAL A 230 16.49 -15.81 -1.05
CA VAL A 230 15.75 -14.60 -0.69
C VAL A 230 15.17 -14.71 0.72
N ILE A 231 14.66 -15.87 1.10
CA ILE A 231 14.24 -16.14 2.48
C ILE A 231 15.42 -16.00 3.44
N LYS A 232 16.59 -16.56 3.09
CA LYS A 232 17.81 -16.42 3.90
C LYS A 232 18.27 -14.97 4.02
N PHE A 233 18.12 -14.18 2.96
CA PHE A 233 18.39 -12.74 3.01
C PHE A 233 17.52 -12.07 4.08
N VAL A 234 16.20 -12.29 4.07
CA VAL A 234 15.27 -11.70 5.05
C VAL A 234 15.60 -12.19 6.47
N ASN A 235 15.77 -13.51 6.65
CA ASN A 235 15.99 -14.11 7.98
C ASN A 235 17.37 -13.79 8.58
N SER A 236 18.32 -13.29 7.78
CA SER A 236 19.66 -12.91 8.27
C SER A 236 19.74 -11.47 8.76
N LEU A 237 18.70 -10.67 8.55
CA LEU A 237 18.58 -9.32 9.08
C LEU A 237 18.48 -9.36 10.61
N LYS A 238 19.15 -8.43 11.28
CA LYS A 238 19.22 -8.38 12.75
C LYS A 238 18.42 -7.22 13.33
N LEU A 239 18.34 -6.11 12.59
CA LEU A 239 17.61 -4.92 13.00
C LEU A 239 16.18 -4.87 12.44
N PHE A 240 15.91 -5.68 11.41
CA PHE A 240 14.57 -5.79 10.85
C PHE A 240 13.84 -6.97 11.50
N GLY A 241 12.79 -6.67 12.25
CA GLY A 241 11.89 -7.68 12.78
C GLY A 241 11.08 -8.37 11.67
N TYR A 242 10.51 -9.54 11.98
CA TYR A 242 9.56 -10.21 11.10
C TYR A 242 8.14 -9.84 11.53
N GLY A 243 7.34 -9.23 10.65
CA GLY A 243 5.99 -8.82 11.00
C GLY A 243 5.13 -8.40 9.80
N TYR A 244 3.83 -8.73 9.90
CA TYR A 244 2.85 -8.38 8.85
C TYR A 244 2.38 -6.93 8.92
N SER A 245 2.43 -6.29 10.11
CA SER A 245 2.09 -4.89 10.25
C SER A 245 3.22 -3.99 9.75
N TRP A 246 3.09 -2.70 9.92
CA TRP A 246 4.06 -1.67 9.57
C TRP A 246 3.58 -0.31 10.10
N GLY A 247 4.41 0.71 10.00
CA GLY A 247 4.06 2.07 10.42
C GLY A 247 4.37 2.38 11.88
N GLY A 248 4.98 1.43 12.60
CA GLY A 248 5.51 1.61 13.93
C GLY A 248 6.94 2.20 13.92
N PHE A 249 7.56 2.21 15.08
CA PHE A 249 8.92 2.74 15.26
C PHE A 249 10.01 1.76 14.78
N GLU A 250 9.71 0.46 14.75
CA GLU A 250 10.63 -0.61 14.38
C GLU A 250 10.68 -0.84 12.86
N SER A 251 11.86 -1.19 12.36
CA SER A 251 12.04 -1.69 11.00
C SER A 251 11.58 -3.14 10.87
N LEU A 252 10.88 -3.46 9.79
CA LEU A 252 10.35 -4.81 9.52
C LEU A 252 10.72 -5.26 8.12
N ALA A 253 10.96 -6.58 7.97
CA ALA A 253 11.17 -7.23 6.68
C ALA A 253 10.27 -8.46 6.55
N LEU A 254 9.61 -8.60 5.40
CA LEU A 254 8.69 -9.71 5.14
C LEU A 254 8.88 -10.24 3.72
N TYR A 255 9.17 -11.54 3.59
CA TYR A 255 9.07 -12.24 2.31
C TYR A 255 7.59 -12.45 1.98
N GLN A 256 7.16 -11.95 0.81
CA GLN A 256 5.78 -12.10 0.34
C GLN A 256 5.67 -13.35 -0.54
N ASP A 257 5.05 -14.41 -0.04
CA ASP A 257 4.79 -15.59 -0.86
C ASP A 257 3.83 -15.23 -2.01
N LYS A 258 4.04 -15.85 -3.18
CA LYS A 258 3.16 -15.64 -4.34
C LYS A 258 1.70 -15.99 -4.04
N ARG A 259 1.46 -16.97 -3.18
CA ARG A 259 0.12 -17.38 -2.73
C ARG A 259 -0.59 -16.30 -1.89
N GLU A 260 0.16 -15.53 -1.10
CA GLU A 260 -0.38 -14.46 -0.27
C GLU A 260 -0.80 -13.22 -1.10
N GLN A 261 -0.37 -13.15 -2.36
CA GLN A 261 -0.78 -12.09 -3.28
C GLN A 261 -2.19 -12.31 -3.84
N GLY A 262 -2.80 -13.47 -3.51
CA GLY A 262 -4.16 -13.82 -3.89
C GLY A 262 -4.38 -13.91 -5.41
N ASN A 263 -5.62 -13.91 -5.83
CA ASN A 263 -6.04 -13.96 -7.24
C ASN A 263 -5.93 -12.60 -7.94
N ARG A 264 -4.82 -11.87 -7.74
CA ARG A 264 -4.60 -10.59 -8.41
C ARG A 264 -4.44 -10.82 -9.91
N GLN A 265 -5.21 -10.05 -10.69
CA GLN A 265 -5.25 -10.20 -12.15
C GLN A 265 -4.04 -9.54 -12.82
N TYR A 266 -3.55 -8.44 -12.25
CA TYR A 266 -2.56 -7.55 -12.90
C TYR A 266 -1.19 -7.56 -12.25
N LEU A 267 -1.05 -8.00 -10.99
CA LEU A 267 0.26 -8.16 -10.36
C LEU A 267 0.87 -9.52 -10.76
N LYS A 268 1.70 -9.52 -11.80
CA LYS A 268 2.43 -10.71 -12.25
C LYS A 268 3.89 -10.58 -11.88
N LEU A 269 4.38 -11.54 -11.08
CA LEU A 269 5.81 -11.75 -10.85
C LEU A 269 6.32 -12.80 -11.83
N ALA A 270 7.47 -12.56 -12.45
CA ALA A 270 8.17 -13.56 -13.23
C ALA A 270 8.55 -14.78 -12.34
N LYS A 271 8.88 -15.91 -12.97
CA LYS A 271 9.19 -17.16 -12.26
C LYS A 271 10.35 -16.98 -11.27
N ASP A 272 11.35 -16.17 -11.65
CA ASP A 272 12.57 -15.87 -10.89
C ASP A 272 12.47 -14.55 -10.07
N GLU A 273 11.30 -13.90 -10.04
CA GLU A 273 11.07 -12.71 -9.23
C GLU A 273 10.41 -13.07 -7.89
N HIS A 274 10.93 -12.47 -6.83
CA HIS A 274 10.44 -12.60 -5.46
C HIS A 274 10.15 -11.21 -4.90
N LEU A 275 9.07 -11.11 -4.12
CA LEU A 275 8.70 -9.86 -3.47
C LEU A 275 9.10 -9.89 -2.00
N VAL A 276 9.83 -8.87 -1.58
CA VAL A 276 10.13 -8.59 -0.18
C VAL A 276 9.57 -7.21 0.16
N ARG A 277 8.89 -7.10 1.26
CA ARG A 277 8.42 -5.82 1.79
C ARG A 277 9.33 -5.39 2.93
N LEU A 278 9.77 -4.14 2.89
CA LEU A 278 10.50 -3.50 3.99
C LEU A 278 9.65 -2.36 4.55
N HIS A 279 9.58 -2.27 5.86
CA HIS A 279 9.21 -1.06 6.56
C HIS A 279 10.48 -0.50 7.21
N ILE A 280 10.79 0.75 6.95
CA ILE A 280 11.93 1.47 7.52
C ILE A 280 11.43 2.24 8.73
N GLY A 281 11.89 1.85 9.90
CA GLY A 281 11.50 2.44 11.17
C GLY A 281 12.25 3.74 11.49
N LEU A 282 12.37 4.01 12.78
CA LEU A 282 12.97 5.25 13.30
C LEU A 282 14.46 5.10 13.68
N GLU A 283 15.04 3.91 13.51
CA GLU A 283 16.44 3.60 13.79
C GLU A 283 17.39 4.44 12.90
N ASP A 284 18.67 4.43 13.23
CA ASP A 284 19.67 5.10 12.38
C ASP A 284 19.74 4.39 11.01
N PRO A 285 19.53 5.11 9.90
CA PRO A 285 19.57 4.52 8.56
C PRO A 285 20.94 3.93 8.19
N LYS A 286 22.04 4.38 8.82
CA LYS A 286 23.38 3.80 8.60
C LYS A 286 23.44 2.39 9.16
N ASP A 287 22.86 2.14 10.32
CA ASP A 287 22.79 0.82 10.94
C ASP A 287 21.92 -0.13 10.13
N LEU A 288 20.76 0.33 9.68
CA LEU A 288 19.88 -0.44 8.79
C LEU A 288 20.58 -0.80 7.46
N ILE A 289 21.32 0.15 6.87
CA ILE A 289 22.10 -0.09 5.66
C ILE A 289 23.23 -1.09 5.91
N ASN A 290 23.88 -1.03 7.07
CA ASN A 290 24.94 -1.98 7.43
C ASN A 290 24.40 -3.39 7.61
N ASP A 291 23.21 -3.54 8.22
CA ASP A 291 22.53 -4.82 8.34
C ASP A 291 22.12 -5.40 6.97
N LEU A 292 21.50 -4.58 6.12
CA LEU A 292 21.18 -4.94 4.74
C LEU A 292 22.43 -5.34 3.95
N ARG A 293 23.55 -4.62 4.10
CA ARG A 293 24.82 -4.90 3.41
C ARG A 293 25.38 -6.28 3.78
N LYS A 294 25.30 -6.66 5.05
CA LYS A 294 25.74 -8.00 5.53
C LYS A 294 24.87 -9.11 4.94
N SER A 295 23.56 -8.85 4.80
CA SER A 295 22.56 -9.85 4.40
C SER A 295 22.46 -10.00 2.87
N ILE A 296 22.76 -8.95 2.10
CA ILE A 296 22.57 -8.93 0.63
C ILE A 296 23.47 -9.94 -0.11
N LYS A 297 24.53 -10.46 0.54
CA LYS A 297 25.40 -11.52 0.00
C LYS A 297 24.61 -12.78 -0.38
N PHE A 298 23.50 -13.07 0.28
CA PHE A 298 22.67 -14.25 0.01
C PHE A 298 21.89 -14.14 -1.30
N ILE A 299 21.65 -12.93 -1.80
CA ILE A 299 20.92 -12.67 -3.04
C ILE A 299 21.81 -12.10 -4.15
N LYS A 300 23.13 -11.99 -3.94
CA LYS A 300 24.04 -11.58 -5.01
C LYS A 300 23.92 -12.59 -6.16
N TRP A 301 23.50 -12.10 -7.31
CA TRP A 301 23.56 -12.90 -8.52
C TRP A 301 25.02 -13.00 -8.93
N VAL A 302 25.61 -14.17 -8.71
CA VAL A 302 26.95 -14.48 -9.23
C VAL A 302 26.80 -14.65 -10.74
N GLN A 303 27.19 -13.64 -11.50
CA GLN A 303 27.43 -13.73 -12.94
C GLN A 303 28.62 -14.68 -13.20
N LYS A 304 28.48 -15.98 -12.87
CA LYS A 304 29.52 -16.99 -13.14
C LYS A 304 29.65 -17.39 -14.61
N ASN A 305 28.84 -16.83 -15.53
CA ASN A 305 28.77 -17.30 -16.91
C ASN A 305 29.27 -16.30 -17.98
N LEU A 306 29.92 -15.19 -17.62
CA LEU A 306 30.52 -14.29 -18.64
C LEU A 306 32.05 -14.37 -18.74
N LEU A 307 32.72 -15.18 -17.90
CA LEU A 307 34.17 -15.38 -17.98
C LEU A 307 34.57 -16.67 -18.74
N LYS A 308 33.60 -17.51 -19.14
CA LYS A 308 33.91 -18.73 -19.95
C LYS A 308 33.78 -18.52 -21.47
N ILE A 309 33.38 -17.34 -21.97
CA ILE A 309 33.24 -17.08 -23.42
C ILE A 309 34.40 -16.19 -23.95
N LYS A 310 35.39 -15.84 -23.14
CA LYS A 310 36.59 -15.12 -23.58
C LYS A 310 37.86 -15.97 -23.62
N GLN A 311 37.73 -17.30 -23.54
CA GLN A 311 38.82 -18.24 -23.72
C GLN A 311 38.40 -19.43 -24.61
N LEU A 312 37.79 -19.17 -25.73
CA LEU A 312 37.69 -20.06 -26.89
C LEU A 312 37.94 -19.22 -28.13
#